data_ad14822d80440a785e2197738d4cd8b8
#
_entry.id   ad14822d80440a785e2197738d4cd8b8
#
_cell.length_a   1.000
_cell.length_b   1.000
_cell.length_c   1.000
_cell.angle_alpha   90.00
_cell.angle_beta   90.00
_cell.angle_gamma   90.00
#
_symmetry.space_group_name_H-M   'P 1'
#
loop_
_entity.id
_entity.type
_entity.pdbx_description
1 polymer ?
#
loop_
_entity_poly.entity_id
_entity_poly.type
_entity_poly.pdbx_seq_one_letter_code
_entity_poly.pdbx_strand_id
1 'polypeptide(L)'
;MIHSKPYASQVEGRLAPQLKQNHGEERISLFHFISDLPHAIFHVDRGILFNFVQLIKRPAASIQDYLDGHLRKKYFHPATYLVIALLFNYLVVKITDLHFYDEQELLSMTPLAAQAIMDYDKMQWWFLEHTYIYILLAIPASSLFLYTIFRLSRLKFNVAETAVIVLFTIAQGVFFQSLIYLSLGWINDGPFLRCMEAGNMIMLISYASFVSYQFLCTIRNKAAHVIISIVAGAGLAVVWIL
;
A
#
# COMPACT_ATOMS: atom_id res chain seq x y z
N MET A 1 -30.35 -28.77 2.73
CA MET A 1 -29.69 -27.96 1.69
C MET A 1 -29.48 -26.55 2.26
N ILE A 2 -28.28 -26.25 2.72
CA ILE A 2 -27.93 -24.93 3.30
C ILE A 2 -27.46 -24.08 2.12
N HIS A 3 -28.27 -23.15 1.68
CA HIS A 3 -27.89 -22.14 0.68
C HIS A 3 -26.94 -21.13 1.36
N SER A 4 -25.64 -21.35 1.21
CA SER A 4 -24.64 -20.33 1.51
C SER A 4 -24.73 -19.23 0.43
N LYS A 5 -25.23 -18.06 0.80
CA LYS A 5 -25.12 -16.88 -0.07
C LYS A 5 -23.64 -16.60 -0.37
N PRO A 6 -23.27 -16.28 -1.61
CA PRO A 6 -21.88 -16.01 -1.95
C PRO A 6 -21.34 -14.82 -1.12
N TYR A 7 -20.12 -14.94 -0.64
CA TYR A 7 -19.43 -13.99 0.26
C TYR A 7 -19.47 -12.53 -0.25
N ALA A 8 -19.43 -12.33 -1.56
CA ALA A 8 -19.57 -11.02 -2.20
C ALA A 8 -20.88 -10.30 -1.86
N SER A 9 -22.02 -11.02 -1.80
CA SER A 9 -23.31 -10.40 -1.48
C SER A 9 -23.44 -9.99 0.00
N GLN A 10 -22.64 -10.59 0.89
CA GLN A 10 -22.60 -10.19 2.30
C GLN A 10 -21.73 -8.94 2.51
N VAL A 11 -20.70 -8.75 1.70
CA VAL A 11 -19.85 -7.55 1.74
C VAL A 11 -20.58 -6.36 1.12
N GLU A 12 -21.23 -6.56 -0.02
CA GLU A 12 -22.08 -5.52 -0.65
C GLU A 12 -23.23 -5.08 0.24
N GLY A 13 -23.88 -6.03 0.93
CA GLY A 13 -24.98 -5.74 1.84
C GLY A 13 -24.58 -4.98 3.11
N ARG A 14 -23.31 -5.06 3.55
CA ARG A 14 -22.79 -4.33 4.71
C ARG A 14 -22.14 -2.98 4.36
N LEU A 15 -21.47 -2.87 3.23
CA LEU A 15 -20.80 -1.64 2.80
C LEU A 15 -21.78 -0.60 2.25
N ALA A 16 -22.79 -1.02 1.50
CA ALA A 16 -23.76 -0.10 0.88
C ALA A 16 -24.65 0.68 1.87
N PRO A 17 -25.16 0.10 2.98
CA PRO A 17 -25.90 0.84 4.00
C PRO A 17 -25.00 1.69 4.90
N GLN A 18 -23.78 1.22 5.23
CA GLN A 18 -22.87 1.91 6.15
C GLN A 18 -22.26 3.16 5.55
N LEU A 19 -22.05 3.19 4.23
CA LEU A 19 -21.66 4.42 3.52
C LEU A 19 -22.75 5.51 3.53
N LYS A 20 -23.99 5.15 3.89
CA LYS A 20 -25.14 6.09 3.96
C LYS A 20 -25.48 6.55 5.38
N GLN A 21 -25.06 5.86 6.42
CA GLN A 21 -25.41 6.18 7.80
C GLN A 21 -24.18 6.49 8.66
N ASN A 22 -24.23 7.60 9.35
CA ASN A 22 -23.36 8.09 10.42
C ASN A 22 -22.09 8.85 10.02
N HIS A 23 -22.28 9.98 9.38
CA HIS A 23 -21.29 11.06 9.42
C HIS A 23 -21.56 12.07 10.55
N GLY A 24 -22.17 11.65 11.64
CA GLY A 24 -22.45 12.49 12.81
C GLY A 24 -21.44 12.39 13.93
N GLU A 25 -20.56 11.36 13.94
CA GLU A 25 -19.61 11.14 15.03
C GLU A 25 -18.18 11.30 14.54
N GLU A 26 -17.49 12.30 15.12
CA GLU A 26 -16.06 12.60 15.09
C GLU A 26 -15.26 12.17 13.85
N ARG A 27 -15.42 12.92 12.78
CA ARG A 27 -14.54 12.79 11.61
C ARG A 27 -13.08 13.02 12.01
N ILE A 28 -12.20 12.15 11.52
CA ILE A 28 -10.76 12.32 11.75
C ILE A 28 -10.33 13.68 11.18
N SER A 29 -9.84 14.55 12.06
CA SER A 29 -9.16 15.77 11.66
C SER A 29 -7.66 15.50 11.56
N LEU A 30 -6.97 16.23 10.67
CA LEU A 30 -5.51 16.17 10.54
C LEU A 30 -4.79 16.43 11.87
N PHE A 31 -5.34 17.33 12.69
CA PHE A 31 -4.76 17.67 13.98
C PHE A 31 -4.85 16.51 14.98
N HIS A 32 -6.01 15.85 15.09
CA HIS A 32 -6.15 14.66 15.94
C HIS A 32 -5.27 13.50 15.46
N PHE A 33 -5.19 13.31 14.13
CA PHE A 33 -4.33 12.28 13.56
C PHE A 33 -2.86 12.46 13.92
N ILE A 34 -2.35 13.69 13.88
CA ILE A 34 -0.95 14.00 14.22
C ILE A 34 -0.72 13.94 15.73
N SER A 35 -1.68 14.35 16.56
CA SER A 35 -1.54 14.33 18.03
C SER A 35 -1.50 12.91 18.62
N ASP A 36 -2.13 11.94 17.93
CA ASP A 36 -2.16 10.53 18.39
C ASP A 36 -0.88 9.75 18.02
N LEU A 37 -0.05 10.29 17.12
CA LEU A 37 1.19 9.65 16.65
C LEU A 37 2.17 9.27 17.76
N PRO A 38 2.53 10.15 18.75
CA PRO A 38 3.47 9.80 19.80
C PRO A 38 2.99 8.65 20.68
N HIS A 39 1.71 8.62 21.02
CA HIS A 39 1.14 7.56 21.85
C HIS A 39 1.08 6.21 21.13
N ALA A 40 0.84 6.22 19.81
CA ALA A 40 0.72 5.01 18.99
C ALA A 40 2.06 4.28 18.80
N ILE A 41 3.20 4.99 18.82
CA ILE A 41 4.53 4.40 18.63
C ILE A 41 4.97 3.57 19.82
N PHE A 42 4.54 3.92 21.05
CA PHE A 42 5.00 3.29 22.28
C PHE A 42 4.18 2.06 22.75
N HIS A 43 3.06 1.76 22.10
CA HIS A 43 2.19 0.62 22.43
C HIS A 43 2.19 -0.44 21.31
N VAL A 44 3.32 -1.15 21.17
CA VAL A 44 3.47 -2.27 20.24
C VAL A 44 2.83 -3.52 20.85
N ASP A 45 1.49 -3.59 20.86
CA ASP A 45 0.79 -4.80 21.28
C ASP A 45 0.18 -5.53 20.08
N ARG A 46 0.26 -6.86 20.12
CA ARG A 46 -0.41 -7.94 19.34
C ARG A 46 -1.13 -7.62 17.99
N GLY A 47 -1.16 -6.35 17.58
CA GLY A 47 -1.99 -5.90 16.44
C GLY A 47 -1.34 -5.98 15.06
N ILE A 48 0.00 -6.11 14.92
CA ILE A 48 0.67 -6.05 13.59
C ILE A 48 0.21 -7.19 12.70
N LEU A 49 0.30 -8.43 13.20
CA LEU A 49 -0.15 -9.61 12.44
C LEU A 49 -1.65 -9.55 12.18
N PHE A 50 -2.44 -9.05 13.13
CA PHE A 50 -3.86 -8.83 12.94
C PHE A 50 -4.11 -7.84 11.79
N ASN A 51 -3.48 -6.66 11.82
CA ASN A 51 -3.58 -5.67 10.74
C ASN A 51 -3.18 -6.28 9.39
N PHE A 52 -2.02 -6.92 9.34
CA PHE A 52 -1.50 -7.52 8.12
C PHE A 52 -2.52 -8.50 7.51
N VAL A 53 -3.03 -9.44 8.30
CA VAL A 53 -4.02 -10.42 7.84
C VAL A 53 -5.35 -9.78 7.45
N GLN A 54 -5.83 -8.79 8.21
CA GLN A 54 -7.09 -8.13 7.90
C GLN A 54 -7.00 -7.29 6.63
N LEU A 55 -5.89 -6.59 6.41
CA LEU A 55 -5.64 -5.81 5.19
C LEU A 55 -5.47 -6.68 3.95
N ILE A 56 -5.06 -7.94 4.09
CA ILE A 56 -5.09 -8.91 2.98
C ILE A 56 -6.52 -9.38 2.71
N LYS A 57 -7.24 -9.79 3.75
CA LYS A 57 -8.55 -10.44 3.59
C LYS A 57 -9.66 -9.49 3.19
N ARG A 58 -9.71 -8.29 3.78
CA ARG A 58 -10.79 -7.32 3.62
C ARG A 58 -10.29 -5.88 3.80
N PRO A 59 -9.42 -5.38 2.90
CA PRO A 59 -8.73 -4.11 3.11
C PRO A 59 -9.67 -2.93 3.33
N ALA A 60 -10.62 -2.69 2.44
CA ALA A 60 -11.53 -1.55 2.58
C ALA A 60 -12.39 -1.64 3.83
N ALA A 61 -12.92 -2.82 4.18
CA ALA A 61 -13.71 -3.00 5.39
C ALA A 61 -12.85 -2.76 6.65
N SER A 62 -11.59 -3.22 6.66
CA SER A 62 -10.67 -3.02 7.79
C SER A 62 -10.31 -1.55 7.97
N ILE A 63 -10.06 -0.84 6.87
CA ILE A 63 -9.78 0.59 6.90
C ILE A 63 -11.03 1.37 7.33
N GLN A 64 -12.22 0.98 6.83
CA GLN A 64 -13.48 1.58 7.24
C GLN A 64 -13.76 1.36 8.74
N ASP A 65 -13.55 0.14 9.26
CA ASP A 65 -13.66 -0.17 10.70
C ASP A 65 -12.77 0.75 11.55
N TYR A 66 -11.58 1.11 11.04
CA TYR A 66 -10.68 2.06 11.68
C TYR A 66 -11.22 3.50 11.60
N LEU A 67 -11.71 3.94 10.43
CA LEU A 67 -12.22 5.29 10.19
C LEU A 67 -13.48 5.56 11.02
N ASP A 68 -14.38 4.59 11.14
CA ASP A 68 -15.63 4.69 11.91
C ASP A 68 -15.42 4.75 13.43
N GLY A 69 -14.19 4.53 13.91
CA GLY A 69 -13.83 4.69 15.31
C GLY A 69 -14.17 3.51 16.22
N HIS A 70 -15.17 2.70 15.88
CA HIS A 70 -15.67 1.60 16.73
C HIS A 70 -14.63 0.51 17.02
N LEU A 71 -13.72 0.25 16.07
CA LEU A 71 -12.68 -0.77 16.18
C LEU A 71 -11.26 -0.19 16.16
N ARG A 72 -11.12 1.13 16.27
CA ARG A 72 -9.82 1.82 16.21
C ARG A 72 -8.79 1.23 17.20
N LYS A 73 -9.22 0.80 18.38
CA LYS A 73 -8.37 0.17 19.39
C LYS A 73 -7.85 -1.23 18.99
N LYS A 74 -8.45 -1.88 18.00
CA LYS A 74 -8.02 -3.20 17.52
C LYS A 74 -6.98 -3.12 16.41
N TYR A 75 -6.93 -2.00 15.69
CA TYR A 75 -6.02 -1.76 14.60
C TYR A 75 -4.85 -0.91 15.06
N PHE A 76 -3.69 -1.16 14.48
CA PHE A 76 -2.56 -0.26 14.62
C PHE A 76 -2.88 1.11 14.03
N HIS A 77 -2.32 2.15 14.63
CA HIS A 77 -2.33 3.47 14.02
C HIS A 77 -1.64 3.41 12.65
N PRO A 78 -2.24 3.93 11.56
CA PRO A 78 -1.73 3.73 10.20
C PRO A 78 -0.31 4.23 10.00
N ALA A 79 0.08 5.35 10.63
CA ALA A 79 1.45 5.84 10.57
C ALA A 79 2.43 4.92 11.31
N THR A 80 2.06 4.37 12.47
CA THR A 80 2.90 3.40 13.20
C THR A 80 3.05 2.11 12.38
N TYR A 81 1.97 1.65 11.75
CA TYR A 81 2.01 0.48 10.89
C TYR A 81 2.96 0.68 9.70
N LEU A 82 2.94 1.88 9.09
CA LEU A 82 3.89 2.25 8.05
C LEU A 82 5.34 2.29 8.54
N VAL A 83 5.61 2.90 9.70
CA VAL A 83 6.97 2.96 10.28
C VAL A 83 7.52 1.56 10.50
N ILE A 84 6.72 0.64 11.01
CA ILE A 84 7.13 -0.76 11.22
C ILE A 84 7.37 -1.45 9.88
N ALA A 85 6.52 -1.23 8.88
CA ALA A 85 6.71 -1.76 7.53
C ALA A 85 8.03 -1.28 6.91
N LEU A 86 8.34 0.01 7.04
CA LEU A 86 9.58 0.61 6.55
C LEU A 86 10.82 0.07 7.27
N LEU A 87 10.75 -0.08 8.60
CA LEU A 87 11.84 -0.66 9.38
C LEU A 87 12.08 -2.12 8.96
N PHE A 88 11.01 -2.89 8.78
CA PHE A 88 11.11 -4.27 8.30
C PHE A 88 11.72 -4.32 6.89
N ASN A 89 11.27 -3.46 5.98
CA ASN A 89 11.85 -3.35 4.64
C ASN A 89 13.35 -3.03 4.67
N TYR A 90 13.76 -2.05 5.47
CA TYR A 90 15.15 -1.68 5.63
C TYR A 90 16.01 -2.86 6.11
N LEU A 91 15.54 -3.59 7.12
CA LEU A 91 16.24 -4.76 7.63
C LEU A 91 16.36 -5.87 6.57
N VAL A 92 15.28 -6.14 5.82
CA VAL A 92 15.29 -7.14 4.76
C VAL A 92 16.29 -6.76 3.66
N VAL A 93 16.26 -5.52 3.17
CA VAL A 93 17.19 -5.04 2.15
C VAL A 93 18.65 -5.18 2.60
N LYS A 94 18.94 -4.87 3.87
CA LYS A 94 20.29 -5.02 4.44
C LYS A 94 20.73 -6.48 4.60
N ILE A 95 19.81 -7.39 4.87
CA ILE A 95 20.13 -8.82 5.05
C ILE A 95 20.29 -9.52 3.70
N THR A 96 19.50 -9.16 2.70
CA THR A 96 19.48 -9.85 1.39
C THR A 96 20.56 -9.37 0.44
N ASP A 97 21.17 -8.21 0.67
CA ASP A 97 22.27 -7.63 -0.12
C ASP A 97 22.03 -7.73 -1.65
N LEU A 98 20.89 -7.17 -2.07
CA LEU A 98 20.38 -7.31 -3.44
C LEU A 98 21.27 -6.62 -4.45
N HIS A 99 21.72 -7.32 -5.50
CA HIS A 99 22.43 -6.77 -6.65
C HIS A 99 21.66 -7.07 -7.94
N PHE A 100 21.30 -6.03 -8.70
CA PHE A 100 20.48 -6.13 -9.92
C PHE A 100 21.31 -6.45 -11.18
N TYR A 101 22.53 -6.94 -11.03
CA TYR A 101 23.39 -7.40 -12.12
C TYR A 101 24.14 -8.67 -11.74
N ASP A 102 24.58 -9.41 -12.76
CA ASP A 102 25.50 -10.53 -12.64
C ASP A 102 26.87 -10.12 -13.23
N GLU A 103 27.98 -10.50 -12.57
CA GLU A 103 29.33 -10.22 -13.07
C GLU A 103 29.56 -10.83 -14.46
N GLN A 104 29.01 -12.01 -14.75
CA GLN A 104 29.12 -12.63 -16.07
C GLN A 104 28.36 -11.83 -17.15
N GLU A 105 27.23 -11.27 -16.80
CA GLU A 105 26.47 -10.37 -17.67
C GLU A 105 27.30 -9.14 -18.04
N LEU A 106 27.95 -8.51 -17.06
CA LEU A 106 28.79 -7.33 -17.28
C LEU A 106 29.99 -7.62 -18.21
N LEU A 107 30.62 -8.78 -18.06
CA LEU A 107 31.77 -9.19 -18.89
C LEU A 107 31.39 -9.41 -20.37
N SER A 108 30.14 -9.73 -20.65
CA SER A 108 29.63 -9.95 -22.01
C SER A 108 29.23 -8.68 -22.75
N MET A 109 29.17 -7.54 -22.04
CA MET A 109 28.68 -6.26 -22.55
C MET A 109 29.78 -5.32 -23.01
N THR A 110 29.39 -4.31 -23.81
CA THR A 110 30.28 -3.18 -24.09
C THR A 110 30.53 -2.37 -22.80
N PRO A 111 31.72 -1.72 -22.67
CA PRO A 111 32.04 -0.95 -21.45
C PRO A 111 30.99 0.12 -21.10
N LEU A 112 30.36 0.74 -22.12
CA LEU A 112 29.31 1.73 -21.89
C LEU A 112 28.02 1.09 -21.33
N ALA A 113 27.62 -0.08 -21.81
CA ALA A 113 26.45 -0.80 -21.32
C ALA A 113 26.68 -1.33 -19.89
N ALA A 114 27.87 -1.89 -19.63
CA ALA A 114 28.24 -2.34 -18.29
C ALA A 114 28.21 -1.18 -17.27
N GLN A 115 28.73 -0.01 -17.65
CA GLN A 115 28.67 1.18 -16.78
C GLN A 115 27.23 1.61 -16.50
N ALA A 116 26.36 1.60 -17.50
CA ALA A 116 24.96 1.97 -17.32
C ALA A 116 24.21 1.02 -16.36
N ILE A 117 24.50 -0.29 -16.41
CA ILE A 117 23.92 -1.27 -15.48
C ILE A 117 24.45 -1.06 -14.06
N MET A 118 25.73 -0.82 -13.87
CA MET A 118 26.29 -0.53 -12.56
C MET A 118 25.72 0.77 -11.95
N ASP A 119 25.49 1.78 -12.76
CA ASP A 119 24.89 3.03 -12.30
C ASP A 119 23.41 2.86 -11.97
N TYR A 120 22.70 2.01 -12.73
CA TYR A 120 21.33 1.59 -12.40
C TYR A 120 21.26 0.85 -11.04
N ASP A 121 22.15 -0.12 -10.82
CA ASP A 121 22.23 -0.86 -9.54
C ASP A 121 22.48 0.07 -8.36
N LYS A 122 23.47 0.98 -8.46
CA LYS A 122 23.71 1.99 -7.43
C LYS A 122 22.49 2.86 -7.15
N MET A 123 21.79 3.25 -8.21
CA MET A 123 20.58 4.05 -8.09
C MET A 123 19.49 3.25 -7.38
N GLN A 124 19.25 1.98 -7.75
CA GLN A 124 18.27 1.11 -7.11
C GLN A 124 18.59 0.87 -5.64
N TRP A 125 19.87 0.61 -5.32
CA TRP A 125 20.32 0.49 -3.93
C TRP A 125 20.01 1.76 -3.12
N TRP A 126 20.32 2.92 -3.68
CA TRP A 126 20.04 4.18 -3.02
C TRP A 126 18.52 4.35 -2.78
N PHE A 127 17.68 3.99 -3.74
CA PHE A 127 16.23 4.02 -3.59
C PHE A 127 15.74 3.06 -2.50
N LEU A 128 16.24 1.83 -2.46
CA LEU A 128 15.87 0.85 -1.45
C LEU A 128 16.26 1.30 -0.03
N GLU A 129 17.45 1.85 0.13
CA GLU A 129 17.92 2.38 1.41
C GLU A 129 17.12 3.61 1.87
N HIS A 130 16.68 4.45 0.94
CA HIS A 130 15.99 5.71 1.22
C HIS A 130 14.49 5.67 0.93
N THR A 131 13.91 4.48 0.85
CA THR A 131 12.47 4.26 0.60
C THR A 131 11.57 5.12 1.50
N TYR A 132 11.98 5.38 2.75
CA TYR A 132 11.24 6.21 3.69
C TYR A 132 11.08 7.66 3.23
N ILE A 133 12.07 8.24 2.52
CA ILE A 133 12.00 9.63 2.01
C ILE A 133 10.91 9.73 0.95
N TYR A 134 10.92 8.80 -0.02
CA TYR A 134 9.93 8.79 -1.10
C TYR A 134 8.53 8.62 -0.56
N ILE A 135 8.36 7.67 0.35
CA ILE A 135 7.06 7.40 0.96
C ILE A 135 6.55 8.64 1.69
N LEU A 136 7.40 9.31 2.45
CA LEU A 136 7.01 10.52 3.18
C LEU A 136 6.54 11.63 2.22
N LEU A 137 7.22 11.80 1.08
CA LEU A 137 6.84 12.77 0.05
C LEU A 137 5.61 12.31 -0.77
N ALA A 138 5.50 11.00 -0.99
CA ALA A 138 4.44 10.39 -1.76
C ALA A 138 3.07 10.46 -1.06
N ILE A 139 3.02 10.36 0.27
CA ILE A 139 1.78 10.31 1.04
C ILE A 139 0.87 11.53 0.77
N PRO A 140 1.33 12.79 0.87
CA PRO A 140 0.48 13.95 0.60
C PRO A 140 -0.04 13.96 -0.84
N ALA A 141 0.84 13.68 -1.83
CA ALA A 141 0.48 13.67 -3.24
C ALA A 141 -0.56 12.59 -3.55
N SER A 142 -0.33 11.35 -3.07
CA SER A 142 -1.25 10.22 -3.21
C SER A 142 -2.58 10.47 -2.53
N SER A 143 -2.56 11.10 -1.35
CA SER A 143 -3.78 11.42 -0.60
C SER A 143 -4.64 12.44 -1.32
N LEU A 144 -4.05 13.50 -1.89
CA LEU A 144 -4.75 14.50 -2.68
C LEU A 144 -5.28 13.90 -4.00
N PHE A 145 -4.48 13.06 -4.65
CA PHE A 145 -4.89 12.37 -5.87
C PHE A 145 -6.11 11.46 -5.62
N LEU A 146 -6.03 10.59 -4.61
CA LEU A 146 -7.13 9.68 -4.26
C LEU A 146 -8.37 10.44 -3.76
N TYR A 147 -8.17 11.53 -2.98
CA TYR A 147 -9.24 12.43 -2.57
C TYR A 147 -9.99 13.01 -3.78
N THR A 148 -9.26 13.44 -4.81
CA THR A 148 -9.87 13.98 -6.04
C THR A 148 -10.72 12.92 -6.74
N ILE A 149 -10.21 11.68 -6.86
CA ILE A 149 -10.96 10.55 -7.44
C ILE A 149 -12.23 10.28 -6.63
N PHE A 150 -12.14 10.23 -5.30
CA PHE A 150 -13.29 9.98 -4.44
C PHE A 150 -14.34 11.09 -4.55
N ARG A 151 -13.90 12.35 -4.62
CA ARG A 151 -14.81 13.51 -4.84
C ARG A 151 -15.53 13.44 -6.19
N LEU A 152 -14.83 13.11 -7.25
CA LEU A 152 -15.41 12.88 -8.59
C LEU A 152 -16.40 11.70 -8.58
N SER A 153 -16.11 10.68 -7.79
CA SER A 153 -16.98 9.50 -7.59
C SER A 153 -18.11 9.73 -6.58
N ARG A 154 -18.30 10.96 -6.09
CA ARG A 154 -19.32 11.37 -5.10
C ARG A 154 -19.18 10.69 -3.73
N LEU A 155 -18.03 10.16 -3.41
CA LEU A 155 -17.71 9.67 -2.08
C LEU A 155 -17.39 10.86 -1.15
N LYS A 156 -17.85 10.76 0.11
CA LYS A 156 -17.74 11.85 1.09
C LYS A 156 -16.56 11.71 2.04
N PHE A 157 -15.42 11.21 1.57
CA PHE A 157 -14.19 11.20 2.35
C PHE A 157 -13.57 12.60 2.42
N ASN A 158 -12.96 12.93 3.56
CA ASN A 158 -12.10 14.10 3.70
C ASN A 158 -10.62 13.75 3.39
N VAL A 159 -9.75 14.75 3.32
CA VAL A 159 -8.33 14.54 3.01
C VAL A 159 -7.64 13.68 4.08
N ALA A 160 -7.98 13.83 5.36
CA ALA A 160 -7.37 13.05 6.44
C ALA A 160 -7.80 11.58 6.38
N GLU A 161 -9.08 11.30 6.12
CA GLU A 161 -9.60 9.95 5.90
C GLU A 161 -8.93 9.29 4.70
N THR A 162 -8.72 10.04 3.62
CA THR A 162 -8.01 9.56 2.44
C THR A 162 -6.55 9.29 2.73
N ALA A 163 -5.89 10.12 3.54
CA ALA A 163 -4.52 9.87 4.00
C ALA A 163 -4.41 8.57 4.81
N VAL A 164 -5.39 8.26 5.65
CA VAL A 164 -5.45 6.97 6.37
C VAL A 164 -5.54 5.80 5.40
N ILE A 165 -6.38 5.89 4.36
CA ILE A 165 -6.50 4.85 3.31
C ILE A 165 -5.16 4.64 2.61
N VAL A 166 -4.50 5.74 2.21
CA VAL A 166 -3.20 5.72 1.55
C VAL A 166 -2.14 5.11 2.46
N LEU A 167 -2.06 5.51 3.72
CA LEU A 167 -1.08 4.99 4.68
C LEU A 167 -1.18 3.49 4.88
N PHE A 168 -2.39 2.95 5.08
CA PHE A 168 -2.59 1.50 5.19
C PHE A 168 -2.25 0.77 3.89
N THR A 169 -2.63 1.33 2.73
CA THR A 169 -2.37 0.73 1.43
C THR A 169 -0.86 0.67 1.14
N ILE A 170 -0.14 1.76 1.38
CA ILE A 170 1.31 1.85 1.19
C ILE A 170 2.02 0.89 2.17
N ALA A 171 1.70 0.96 3.47
CA ALA A 171 2.32 0.11 4.47
C ALA A 171 2.18 -1.38 4.15
N GLN A 172 0.99 -1.81 3.71
CA GLN A 172 0.75 -3.19 3.30
C GLN A 172 1.56 -3.56 2.06
N GLY A 173 1.70 -2.64 1.09
CA GLY A 173 2.54 -2.81 -0.08
C GLY A 173 4.01 -2.99 0.28
N VAL A 174 4.54 -2.18 1.21
CA VAL A 174 5.92 -2.32 1.73
C VAL A 174 6.13 -3.68 2.39
N PHE A 175 5.17 -4.17 3.17
CA PHE A 175 5.26 -5.51 3.74
C PHE A 175 5.30 -6.60 2.67
N PHE A 176 4.47 -6.50 1.63
CA PHE A 176 4.50 -7.46 0.53
C PHE A 176 5.84 -7.44 -0.20
N GLN A 177 6.36 -6.27 -0.53
CA GLN A 177 7.68 -6.10 -1.14
C GLN A 177 8.77 -6.73 -0.28
N SER A 178 8.77 -6.44 1.02
CA SER A 178 9.74 -6.98 1.96
C SER A 178 9.70 -8.51 2.04
N LEU A 179 8.50 -9.10 2.03
CA LEU A 179 8.34 -10.55 2.04
C LEU A 179 8.83 -11.20 0.74
N ILE A 180 8.63 -10.55 -0.41
CA ILE A 180 9.18 -11.00 -1.69
C ILE A 180 10.71 -10.96 -1.65
N TYR A 181 11.30 -9.86 -1.22
CA TYR A 181 12.75 -9.72 -1.10
C TYR A 181 13.34 -10.72 -0.10
N LEU A 182 12.70 -10.92 1.05
CA LEU A 182 13.14 -11.91 2.03
C LEU A 182 13.08 -13.34 1.50
N SER A 183 12.11 -13.67 0.65
CA SER A 183 11.90 -15.00 0.12
C SER A 183 12.80 -15.32 -1.08
N LEU A 184 13.00 -14.35 -1.96
CA LEU A 184 13.63 -14.54 -3.27
C LEU A 184 14.93 -13.76 -3.46
N GLY A 185 15.21 -12.78 -2.61
CA GLY A 185 16.39 -11.91 -2.72
C GLY A 185 17.74 -12.63 -2.53
N TRP A 186 17.72 -13.88 -2.05
CA TRP A 186 18.92 -14.72 -1.95
C TRP A 186 19.36 -15.30 -3.30
N ILE A 187 18.54 -15.18 -4.33
CA ILE A 187 18.87 -15.60 -5.69
C ILE A 187 19.61 -14.42 -6.34
N ASN A 188 20.95 -14.47 -6.29
CA ASN A 188 21.83 -13.45 -6.88
C ASN A 188 21.93 -13.66 -8.40
N ASP A 189 20.83 -13.46 -9.12
CA ASP A 189 20.74 -13.47 -10.58
C ASP A 189 20.13 -12.14 -11.01
N GLY A 190 20.91 -11.28 -11.64
CA GLY A 190 20.53 -9.94 -12.03
C GLY A 190 19.26 -9.90 -12.90
N PRO A 191 19.15 -10.69 -13.99
CA PRO A 191 17.93 -10.80 -14.78
C PRO A 191 16.72 -11.23 -13.97
N PHE A 192 16.87 -12.20 -13.07
CA PHE A 192 15.79 -12.66 -12.19
C PHE A 192 15.34 -11.56 -11.24
N LEU A 193 16.26 -10.83 -10.60
CA LEU A 193 15.94 -9.75 -9.68
C LEU A 193 15.20 -8.59 -10.38
N ARG A 194 15.59 -8.24 -11.62
CA ARG A 194 14.85 -7.27 -12.44
C ARG A 194 13.43 -7.72 -12.76
N CYS A 195 13.23 -9.00 -13.09
CA CYS A 195 11.89 -9.57 -13.27
C CYS A 195 11.07 -9.57 -11.98
N MET A 196 11.69 -9.87 -10.85
CA MET A 196 11.07 -9.85 -9.53
C MET A 196 10.62 -8.43 -9.17
N GLU A 197 11.41 -7.41 -9.47
CA GLU A 197 11.05 -6.01 -9.25
C GLU A 197 9.84 -5.60 -10.09
N ALA A 198 9.83 -5.94 -11.39
CA ALA A 198 8.66 -5.72 -12.24
C ALA A 198 7.41 -6.45 -11.70
N GLY A 199 7.56 -7.69 -11.25
CA GLY A 199 6.49 -8.44 -10.59
C GLY A 199 5.98 -7.77 -9.31
N ASN A 200 6.87 -7.23 -8.51
CA ASN A 200 6.53 -6.48 -7.30
C ASN A 200 5.71 -5.21 -7.64
N MET A 201 6.10 -4.47 -8.67
CA MET A 201 5.33 -3.31 -9.15
C MET A 201 3.91 -3.69 -9.60
N ILE A 202 3.77 -4.77 -10.36
CA ILE A 202 2.45 -5.28 -10.78
C ILE A 202 1.62 -5.66 -9.55
N MET A 203 2.20 -6.29 -8.56
CA MET A 203 1.52 -6.64 -7.31
C MET A 203 1.04 -5.41 -6.55
N LEU A 204 1.88 -4.38 -6.42
CA LEU A 204 1.54 -3.12 -5.74
C LEU A 204 0.38 -2.40 -6.44
N ILE A 205 0.45 -2.28 -7.79
CA ILE A 205 -0.63 -1.70 -8.59
C ILE A 205 -1.92 -2.51 -8.41
N SER A 206 -1.83 -3.83 -8.47
CA SER A 206 -2.98 -4.72 -8.32
C SER A 206 -3.63 -4.60 -6.94
N TYR A 207 -2.82 -4.56 -5.88
CA TYR A 207 -3.32 -4.39 -4.52
C TYR A 207 -3.96 -3.02 -4.30
N ALA A 208 -3.31 -1.93 -4.72
CA ALA A 208 -3.86 -0.58 -4.61
C ALA A 208 -5.14 -0.42 -5.43
N SER A 209 -5.21 -1.03 -6.62
CA SER A 209 -6.42 -1.08 -7.46
C SER A 209 -7.53 -1.87 -6.78
N PHE A 210 -7.23 -2.98 -6.13
CA PHE A 210 -8.18 -3.79 -5.39
C PHE A 210 -8.76 -3.05 -4.18
N VAL A 211 -7.91 -2.34 -3.40
CA VAL A 211 -8.37 -1.48 -2.30
C VAL A 211 -9.30 -0.40 -2.83
N SER A 212 -8.88 0.31 -3.89
CA SER A 212 -9.66 1.37 -4.52
C SER A 212 -10.99 0.84 -5.08
N TYR A 213 -10.99 -0.35 -5.69
CA TYR A 213 -12.18 -1.02 -6.20
C TYR A 213 -13.21 -1.26 -5.08
N GLN A 214 -12.77 -1.72 -3.92
CA GLN A 214 -13.68 -1.95 -2.80
C GLN A 214 -14.30 -0.66 -2.26
N PHE A 215 -13.56 0.47 -2.25
CA PHE A 215 -14.11 1.77 -1.85
C PHE A 215 -15.04 2.39 -2.89
N LEU A 216 -14.79 2.15 -4.17
CA LEU A 216 -15.55 2.70 -5.28
C LEU A 216 -16.82 1.89 -5.65
N CYS A 217 -17.22 0.94 -4.82
CA CYS A 217 -18.37 0.03 -5.08
C CYS A 217 -19.71 0.74 -5.31
N THR A 218 -19.80 2.05 -5.00
CA THR A 218 -20.99 2.88 -5.27
C THR A 218 -21.18 3.26 -6.74
N ILE A 219 -20.16 3.07 -7.58
CA ILE A 219 -20.24 3.38 -9.01
C ILE A 219 -21.09 2.33 -9.73
N ARG A 220 -22.24 2.80 -10.27
CA ARG A 220 -23.25 1.92 -10.90
C ARG A 220 -22.76 1.27 -12.20
N ASN A 221 -21.91 1.95 -12.95
CA ASN A 221 -21.35 1.41 -14.20
C ASN A 221 -20.12 0.56 -13.89
N LYS A 222 -20.23 -0.77 -14.09
CA LYS A 222 -19.16 -1.74 -13.79
C LYS A 222 -17.85 -1.46 -14.54
N ALA A 223 -17.92 -1.08 -15.82
CA ALA A 223 -16.73 -0.77 -16.61
C ALA A 223 -16.03 0.49 -16.09
N ALA A 224 -16.79 1.56 -15.83
CA ALA A 224 -16.26 2.78 -15.22
C ALA A 224 -15.65 2.51 -13.83
N HIS A 225 -16.31 1.67 -13.02
CA HIS A 225 -15.82 1.27 -11.70
C HIS A 225 -14.43 0.62 -11.79
N VAL A 226 -14.26 -0.38 -12.67
CA VAL A 226 -12.99 -1.08 -12.87
C VAL A 226 -11.92 -0.11 -13.38
N ILE A 227 -12.23 0.69 -14.40
CA ILE A 227 -11.25 1.64 -14.99
C ILE A 227 -10.79 2.66 -13.95
N ILE A 228 -11.70 3.29 -13.21
CA ILE A 228 -11.36 4.28 -12.18
C ILE A 228 -10.53 3.64 -11.07
N SER A 229 -10.83 2.39 -10.69
CA SER A 229 -10.07 1.67 -9.67
C SER A 229 -8.64 1.36 -10.11
N ILE A 230 -8.45 0.98 -11.38
CA ILE A 230 -7.12 0.76 -11.96
C ILE A 230 -6.35 2.08 -12.04
N VAL A 231 -6.99 3.16 -12.47
CA VAL A 231 -6.38 4.50 -12.53
C VAL A 231 -5.97 4.96 -11.12
N ALA A 232 -6.83 4.74 -10.12
CA ALA A 232 -6.52 5.06 -8.74
C ALA A 232 -5.32 4.26 -8.22
N GLY A 233 -5.29 2.95 -8.45
CA GLY A 233 -4.19 2.08 -8.06
C GLY A 233 -2.88 2.38 -8.78
N ALA A 234 -2.94 2.59 -10.09
CA ALA A 234 -1.77 2.97 -10.89
C ALA A 234 -1.22 4.33 -10.44
N GLY A 235 -2.08 5.32 -10.18
CA GLY A 235 -1.66 6.63 -9.69
C GLY A 235 -1.01 6.56 -8.30
N LEU A 236 -1.50 5.71 -7.41
CA LEU A 236 -0.84 5.43 -6.12
C LEU A 236 0.54 4.78 -6.32
N ALA A 237 0.67 3.87 -7.29
CA ALA A 237 1.93 3.20 -7.58
C ALA A 237 2.94 4.11 -8.31
N VAL A 238 2.49 5.01 -9.20
CA VAL A 238 3.38 5.98 -9.87
C VAL A 238 4.08 6.88 -8.85
N VAL A 239 3.36 7.32 -7.82
CA VAL A 239 3.97 8.10 -6.73
C VAL A 239 4.98 7.26 -5.92
N TRP A 240 4.91 5.93 -6.02
CA TRP A 240 5.87 5.00 -5.44
C TRP A 240 7.13 4.82 -6.30
N ILE A 241 7.04 5.08 -7.60
CA ILE A 241 8.12 4.89 -8.57
C ILE A 241 8.96 6.19 -8.75
N LEU A 242 8.34 7.36 -8.49
CA LEU A 242 8.99 8.69 -8.57
C LEU A 242 9.80 9.02 -7.33
#